data_e30df006e5863fae46aa36c41b9d7fb3
#
_entry.id   e30df006e5863fae46aa36c41b9d7fb3
#
_cell.length_a   1.000
_cell.length_b   1.000
_cell.length_c   1.000
_cell.angle_alpha   90.00
_cell.angle_beta   90.00
_cell.angle_gamma   90.00
#
_symmetry.space_group_name_H-M   'P 1'
#
loop_
_entity.id
_entity.type
_entity.pdbx_description
1 polymer ?
#
loop_
_entity_poly.entity_id
_entity_poly.type
_entity_poly.pdbx_seq_one_letter_code
_entity_poly.pdbx_strand_id
1 'polypeptide(L)'
;MPIVDIEIVIRANEVIRADMVSELADEMGEIFHSSPGETWIKVHPLSADQYAENGRTPNGIYPVFVTVIKSKLSSIEEMQNEVAKITGAVAQLCGRPSDNIHVIYQPEGRGRVAFGGKLVL
;
A
#
# COMPACT_ATOMS: atom_id res chain seq x y z
N MET A 1 -10.41 -7.83 -6.82
CA MET A 1 -10.84 -7.10 -5.65
C MET A 1 -9.71 -6.51 -4.81
N PRO A 2 -8.45 -6.33 -5.21
CA PRO A 2 -7.51 -5.75 -4.26
C PRO A 2 -7.87 -4.31 -3.91
N ILE A 3 -7.91 -4.02 -2.61
CA ILE A 3 -8.01 -2.66 -2.10
C ILE A 3 -6.76 -2.38 -1.32
N VAL A 4 -6.08 -1.30 -1.66
CA VAL A 4 -4.78 -0.95 -1.09
C VAL A 4 -4.88 0.40 -0.42
N ASP A 5 -4.56 0.44 0.87
CA ASP A 5 -4.42 1.67 1.61
C ASP A 5 -2.94 1.96 1.80
N ILE A 6 -2.50 3.12 1.39
CA ILE A 6 -1.10 3.54 1.52
C ILE A 6 -1.05 4.76 2.42
N GLU A 7 -0.37 4.62 3.56
CA GLU A 7 -0.06 5.75 4.43
C GLU A 7 1.39 6.13 4.24
N ILE A 8 1.63 7.39 3.91
CA ILE A 8 2.97 7.91 3.68
C ILE A 8 3.28 8.93 4.76
N VAL A 9 4.28 8.64 5.59
CA VAL A 9 4.82 9.65 6.50
C VAL A 9 5.58 10.65 5.64
N ILE A 10 5.08 11.88 5.56
CA ILE A 10 5.60 12.88 4.62
C ILE A 10 6.70 13.73 5.25
N ARG A 11 7.65 14.13 4.39
CA ARG A 11 8.66 15.13 4.72
C ARG A 11 8.00 16.49 4.85
N ALA A 12 8.69 17.43 5.50
CA ALA A 12 8.25 18.82 5.54
C ALA A 12 8.07 19.32 4.09
N ASN A 13 6.93 19.93 3.81
CA ASN A 13 6.59 20.50 2.51
C ASN A 13 6.43 19.46 1.38
N GLU A 14 6.44 18.19 1.68
CA GLU A 14 6.16 17.17 0.69
C GLU A 14 4.66 17.13 0.39
N VAL A 15 4.31 17.05 -0.89
CA VAL A 15 2.93 16.99 -1.36
C VAL A 15 2.72 15.68 -2.11
N ILE A 16 1.61 15.01 -1.82
CA ILE A 16 1.20 13.81 -2.55
C ILE A 16 0.55 14.27 -3.85
N ARG A 17 1.17 13.95 -4.98
CA ARG A 17 0.68 14.36 -6.29
C ARG A 17 -0.32 13.35 -6.83
N ALA A 18 -1.34 13.85 -7.52
CA ALA A 18 -2.38 12.99 -8.11
C ALA A 18 -1.80 12.02 -9.15
N ASP A 19 -0.79 12.44 -9.91
CA ASP A 19 -0.14 11.58 -10.90
C ASP A 19 0.60 10.42 -10.25
N MET A 20 1.22 10.62 -9.08
CA MET A 20 1.85 9.54 -8.34
C MET A 20 0.81 8.51 -7.86
N VAL A 21 -0.34 8.97 -7.39
CA VAL A 21 -1.42 8.08 -6.96
C VAL A 21 -1.91 7.23 -8.12
N SER A 22 -2.09 7.85 -9.29
CA SER A 22 -2.49 7.16 -10.51
C SER A 22 -1.45 6.12 -10.94
N GLU A 23 -0.17 6.46 -10.90
CA GLU A 23 0.91 5.52 -11.23
C GLU A 23 0.98 4.36 -10.26
N LEU A 24 0.76 4.61 -8.97
CA LEU A 24 0.68 3.55 -7.96
C LEU A 24 -0.47 2.59 -8.27
N ALA A 25 -1.61 3.12 -8.66
CA ALA A 25 -2.77 2.29 -9.03
C ALA A 25 -2.45 1.39 -10.22
N ASP A 26 -1.80 1.95 -11.24
CA ASP A 26 -1.43 1.19 -12.44
C ASP A 26 -0.42 0.09 -12.11
N GLU A 27 0.62 0.42 -11.34
CA GLU A 27 1.62 -0.56 -10.92
C GLU A 27 1.02 -1.68 -10.08
N MET A 28 0.14 -1.35 -9.12
CA MET A 28 -0.53 -2.35 -8.30
C MET A 28 -1.46 -3.21 -9.15
N GLY A 29 -2.16 -2.61 -10.10
CA GLY A 29 -3.01 -3.34 -11.02
C GLY A 29 -2.23 -4.40 -11.80
N GLU A 30 -1.03 -4.07 -12.26
CA GLU A 30 -0.17 -5.05 -12.94
C GLU A 30 0.31 -6.13 -11.99
N ILE A 31 0.75 -5.77 -10.78
CA ILE A 31 1.23 -6.73 -9.79
C ILE A 31 0.14 -7.75 -9.44
N PHE A 32 -1.10 -7.29 -9.29
CA PHE A 32 -2.22 -8.14 -8.94
C PHE A 32 -2.91 -8.79 -10.16
N HIS A 33 -2.42 -8.52 -11.36
CA HIS A 33 -3.02 -9.00 -12.61
C HIS A 33 -4.50 -8.61 -12.74
N SER A 34 -4.80 -7.38 -12.36
CA SER A 34 -6.16 -6.85 -12.36
C SER A 34 -6.53 -6.27 -13.72
N SER A 35 -7.80 -6.41 -14.08
CA SER A 35 -8.36 -5.67 -15.20
C SER A 35 -8.57 -4.21 -14.79
N PRO A 36 -8.69 -3.28 -15.76
CA PRO A 36 -8.91 -1.87 -15.42
C PRO A 36 -10.08 -1.68 -14.46
N GLY A 37 -9.83 -0.90 -13.41
CA GLY A 37 -10.85 -0.59 -12.40
C GLY A 37 -11.02 -1.62 -11.29
N GLU A 38 -10.26 -2.72 -11.29
CA GLU A 38 -10.41 -3.78 -10.29
C GLU A 38 -9.49 -3.60 -9.07
N THR A 39 -8.41 -2.85 -9.19
CA THR A 39 -7.53 -2.53 -8.06
C THR A 39 -7.76 -1.09 -7.63
N TRP A 40 -8.11 -0.90 -6.38
CA TRP A 40 -8.38 0.42 -5.82
C TRP A 40 -7.27 0.83 -4.87
N ILE A 41 -6.85 2.08 -4.98
CA ILE A 41 -5.79 2.63 -4.12
C ILE A 41 -6.29 3.90 -3.46
N LYS A 42 -6.04 4.00 -2.15
CA LYS A 42 -6.22 5.22 -1.39
C LYS A 42 -4.89 5.58 -0.76
N VAL A 43 -4.51 6.84 -0.86
CA VAL A 43 -3.23 7.33 -0.31
C VAL A 43 -3.53 8.38 0.74
N HIS A 44 -2.93 8.20 1.92
CA HIS A 44 -3.12 9.05 3.08
C HIS A 44 -1.77 9.63 3.51
N PRO A 45 -1.57 10.94 3.41
CA PRO A 45 -0.37 11.54 4.01
C PRO A 45 -0.49 11.57 5.52
N LEU A 46 0.61 11.27 6.20
CA LEU A 46 0.71 11.34 7.65
C LEU A 46 1.83 12.31 8.00
N SER A 47 1.53 13.33 8.80
CA SER A 47 2.53 14.28 9.24
C SER A 47 3.58 13.57 10.12
N ALA A 48 4.85 13.98 9.98
CA ALA A 48 5.95 13.34 10.70
C ALA A 48 5.79 13.42 12.23
N ASP A 49 5.10 14.43 12.74
CA ASP A 49 4.84 14.56 14.18
C ASP A 49 3.72 13.61 14.66
N GLN A 50 3.06 12.92 13.75
CA GLN A 50 2.05 11.91 14.07
C GLN A 50 2.56 10.48 13.93
N TYR A 51 3.85 10.32 13.68
CA TYR A 51 4.52 9.03 13.62
C TYR A 51 5.61 8.97 14.68
N ALA A 52 5.66 7.88 15.42
CA ALA A 52 6.67 7.70 16.47
C ALA A 52 7.10 6.24 16.57
N GLU A 53 8.35 6.04 16.95
CA GLU A 53 8.88 4.73 17.27
C GLU A 53 9.27 4.72 18.75
N ASN A 54 8.99 3.61 19.45
CA ASN A 54 9.29 3.55 20.87
C ASN A 54 10.81 3.55 21.12
N GLY A 55 11.23 4.37 22.08
CA GLY A 55 12.62 4.40 22.53
C GLY A 55 13.61 5.13 21.65
N ARG A 56 13.16 5.68 20.51
CA ARG A 56 14.01 6.51 19.64
C ARG A 56 13.20 7.48 18.83
N THR A 57 13.84 8.57 18.41
CA THR A 57 13.23 9.52 17.49
C THR A 57 13.71 9.19 16.07
N PRO A 58 12.82 8.82 15.15
CA PRO A 58 13.21 8.60 13.77
C PRO A 58 13.78 9.90 13.18
N ASN A 59 14.96 9.82 12.59
CA ASN A 59 15.62 10.98 12.01
C ASN A 59 15.88 10.71 10.53
N GLY A 60 15.21 11.48 9.67
CA GLY A 60 15.29 11.31 8.23
C GLY A 60 14.63 10.04 7.71
N ILE A 61 13.77 9.41 8.51
CA ILE A 61 13.04 8.20 8.15
C ILE A 61 11.58 8.58 7.96
N TYR A 62 11.06 8.30 6.76
CA TYR A 62 9.68 8.61 6.39
C TYR A 62 9.04 7.34 5.83
N PRO A 63 8.59 6.43 6.71
CA PRO A 63 8.09 5.13 6.26
C PRO A 63 6.79 5.22 5.52
N VAL A 64 6.55 4.19 4.72
CA VAL A 64 5.30 4.00 3.97
C VAL A 64 4.70 2.67 4.39
N PHE A 65 3.43 2.69 4.76
CA PHE A 65 2.69 1.50 5.17
C PHE A 65 1.68 1.18 4.10
N VAL A 66 1.79 -0.01 3.52
CA VAL A 66 0.93 -0.49 2.45
C VAL A 66 0.08 -1.62 3.00
N THR A 67 -1.21 -1.38 3.14
CA THR A 67 -2.16 -2.38 3.65
C THR A 67 -3.00 -2.91 2.50
N VAL A 68 -3.00 -4.23 2.32
CA VAL A 68 -3.63 -4.89 1.18
C VAL A 68 -4.75 -5.80 1.66
N ILE A 69 -5.95 -5.63 1.07
CA ILE A 69 -7.05 -6.56 1.23
C ILE A 69 -7.29 -7.23 -0.13
N LYS A 70 -7.28 -8.56 -0.15
CA LYS A 70 -7.62 -9.36 -1.32
C LYS A 70 -8.75 -10.31 -0.93
N SER A 71 -9.56 -10.73 -1.90
CA SER A 71 -10.63 -11.68 -1.64
C SER A 71 -10.07 -13.02 -1.14
N LYS A 72 -8.95 -13.45 -1.72
CA LYS A 72 -8.27 -14.69 -1.37
C LYS A 72 -6.77 -14.43 -1.36
N LEU A 73 -6.07 -14.95 -0.35
CA LEU A 73 -4.62 -14.89 -0.27
C LEU A 73 -4.01 -16.09 -1.01
N SER A 74 -2.90 -15.84 -1.67
CA SER A 74 -2.14 -16.88 -2.37
C SER A 74 -1.20 -17.59 -1.39
N SER A 75 -0.34 -18.48 -1.91
CA SER A 75 0.65 -19.19 -1.11
C SER A 75 1.66 -18.19 -0.52
N ILE A 76 2.36 -18.62 0.53
CA ILE A 76 3.42 -17.81 1.14
C ILE A 76 4.50 -17.46 0.11
N GLU A 77 4.87 -18.39 -0.75
CA GLU A 77 5.87 -18.18 -1.79
C GLU A 77 5.41 -17.09 -2.78
N GLU A 78 4.17 -17.20 -3.25
CA GLU A 78 3.61 -16.18 -4.16
C GLU A 78 3.49 -14.83 -3.47
N MET A 79 3.11 -14.81 -2.19
CA MET A 79 3.03 -13.58 -1.42
C MET A 79 4.39 -12.93 -1.23
N GLN A 80 5.46 -13.72 -1.02
CA GLN A 80 6.81 -13.17 -0.94
C GLN A 80 7.23 -12.49 -2.24
N ASN A 81 6.90 -13.09 -3.38
CA ASN A 81 7.18 -12.48 -4.68
C ASN A 81 6.36 -11.22 -4.89
N GLU A 82 5.11 -11.25 -4.51
CA GLU A 82 4.22 -10.08 -4.62
C GLU A 82 4.70 -8.93 -3.73
N VAL A 83 5.08 -9.22 -2.49
CA VAL A 83 5.61 -8.23 -1.55
C VAL A 83 6.87 -7.57 -2.10
N ALA A 84 7.77 -8.34 -2.71
CA ALA A 84 8.97 -7.77 -3.32
C ALA A 84 8.63 -6.77 -4.43
N LYS A 85 7.65 -7.10 -5.26
CA LYS A 85 7.20 -6.21 -6.34
C LYS A 85 6.52 -4.96 -5.80
N ILE A 86 5.65 -5.11 -4.81
CA ILE A 86 4.96 -3.98 -4.17
C ILE A 86 6.00 -3.05 -3.55
N THR A 87 6.94 -3.60 -2.80
CA THR A 87 8.00 -2.83 -2.14
C THR A 87 8.81 -2.03 -3.15
N GLY A 88 9.24 -2.67 -4.23
CA GLY A 88 10.02 -2.00 -5.28
C GLY A 88 9.26 -0.87 -5.95
N ALA A 89 8.00 -1.10 -6.31
CA ALA A 89 7.18 -0.09 -6.96
C ALA A 89 6.91 1.11 -6.03
N VAL A 90 6.54 0.85 -4.79
CA VAL A 90 6.25 1.91 -3.82
C VAL A 90 7.51 2.70 -3.48
N ALA A 91 8.64 2.01 -3.27
CA ALA A 91 9.92 2.67 -2.98
C ALA A 91 10.30 3.64 -4.10
N GLN A 92 10.18 3.19 -5.35
CA GLN A 92 10.53 4.01 -6.50
C GLN A 92 9.60 5.21 -6.66
N LEU A 93 8.29 4.97 -6.62
CA LEU A 93 7.31 6.04 -6.86
C LEU A 93 7.22 7.03 -5.71
N CYS A 94 7.41 6.59 -4.48
CA CYS A 94 7.36 7.46 -3.30
C CYS A 94 8.72 8.08 -2.94
N GLY A 95 9.80 7.65 -3.59
CA GLY A 95 11.12 8.16 -3.29
C GLY A 95 11.60 7.79 -1.89
N ARG A 96 11.41 6.54 -1.48
CA ARG A 96 11.87 6.00 -0.19
C ARG A 96 12.77 4.79 -0.42
N PRO A 97 13.74 4.56 0.49
CA PRO A 97 14.48 3.28 0.46
C PRO A 97 13.53 2.11 0.73
N SER A 98 13.81 0.96 0.14
CA SER A 98 12.98 -0.24 0.33
C SER A 98 12.82 -0.63 1.80
N ASP A 99 13.85 -0.38 2.62
CA ASP A 99 13.80 -0.68 4.05
C ASP A 99 12.71 0.10 4.79
N ASN A 100 12.20 1.17 4.21
CA ASN A 100 11.16 2.01 4.81
C ASN A 100 9.77 1.70 4.26
N ILE A 101 9.63 0.69 3.42
CA ILE A 101 8.33 0.26 2.88
C ILE A 101 7.87 -0.97 3.65
N HIS A 102 6.70 -0.89 4.26
CA HIS A 102 6.14 -1.97 5.06
C HIS A 102 4.81 -2.40 4.47
N VAL A 103 4.67 -3.70 4.17
CA VAL A 103 3.46 -4.25 3.56
C VAL A 103 2.74 -5.11 4.59
N ILE A 104 1.45 -4.86 4.73
CA ILE A 104 0.59 -5.59 5.66
C ILE A 104 -0.57 -6.18 4.88
N TYR A 105 -0.74 -7.50 4.95
CA TYR A 105 -1.91 -8.15 4.39
C TYR A 105 -2.99 -8.29 5.46
N GLN A 106 -4.18 -7.80 5.14
CA GLN A 106 -5.35 -8.04 5.97
C GLN A 106 -5.84 -9.49 5.74
N PRO A 107 -6.64 -10.05 6.66
CA PRO A 107 -7.30 -11.31 6.40
C PRO A 107 -8.10 -11.27 5.11
N GLU A 108 -8.37 -12.43 4.51
CA GLU A 108 -9.12 -12.51 3.26
C GLU A 108 -10.41 -11.71 3.32
N GLY A 109 -10.68 -10.95 2.25
CA GLY A 109 -11.86 -10.09 2.17
C GLY A 109 -13.15 -10.85 1.91
N ARG A 110 -13.04 -12.09 1.43
CA ARG A 110 -14.22 -12.92 1.18
C ARG A 110 -15.01 -13.10 2.48
N GLY A 111 -16.30 -12.76 2.43
CA GLY A 111 -17.17 -12.77 3.59
C GLY A 111 -16.99 -11.58 4.54
N ARG A 112 -16.11 -10.63 4.20
CA ARG A 112 -15.78 -9.48 5.06
C ARG A 112 -15.91 -8.14 4.36
N VAL A 113 -15.89 -8.12 3.04
CA VAL A 113 -15.97 -6.89 2.24
C VAL A 113 -17.24 -6.94 1.41
N ALA A 114 -17.95 -5.83 1.39
CA ALA A 114 -19.12 -5.66 0.54
C ALA A 114 -18.91 -4.46 -0.37
N PHE A 115 -19.23 -4.62 -1.64
CA PHE A 115 -19.18 -3.56 -2.63
C PHE A 115 -20.62 -3.12 -2.95
N GLY A 116 -20.95 -1.88 -2.61
CA GLY A 116 -22.28 -1.36 -2.87
C GLY A 116 -23.39 -2.19 -2.23
N GLY A 117 -23.13 -2.78 -1.06
CA GLY A 117 -24.10 -3.61 -0.35
C GLY A 117 -24.08 -5.09 -0.73
N LYS A 118 -23.16 -5.50 -1.60
CA LYS A 118 -23.04 -6.91 -2.05
C LYS A 118 -21.79 -7.53 -1.43
N LEU A 119 -21.99 -8.50 -0.55
CA LEU A 119 -20.90 -9.19 0.10
C LEU A 119 -20.11 -10.04 -0.90
N VAL A 120 -18.79 -10.00 -0.81
CA VAL A 120 -17.90 -10.87 -1.58
C VAL A 120 -17.94 -12.27 -0.98
N LEU A 121 -18.29 -13.27 -1.79
CA LEU A 121 -18.42 -14.66 -1.37
C LEU A 121 -17.32 -15.54 -1.94
#